data_375fd82d9361a5975ec6c8f7ade57fc2
#
_entry.id   375fd82d9361a5975ec6c8f7ade57fc2
#
_cell.length_a   1.000
_cell.length_b   1.000
_cell.length_c   1.000
_cell.angle_alpha   90.00
_cell.angle_beta   90.00
_cell.angle_gamma   90.00
#
_symmetry.space_group_name_H-M   'P 1'
#
loop_
_entity.id
_entity.type
_entity.pdbx_description
1 polymer ?
#
loop_
_entity_poly.entity_id
_entity_poly.type
_entity_poly.pdbx_seq_one_letter_code
_entity_poly.pdbx_strand_id
1 'polypeptide(L)'
;MAAQRSKPRSRKRRRQASPGRAAGPSARRPDRGALDAQDRARSQRRRATPLGAYGERPSSPFGGVPVSEFAIFAGAIALIVGVVQHGGPALIGGVILCLFGVTEVTAREHFSGYRSHTVLLAGIPAVVAEFVIVLTVGPPAIRVLLLVPVAAVFGACAWFLRRRFLVARQARLARPLKR
;
A
#
# COMPACT_ATOMS: atom_id res chain seq x y z
N MET A 1 35.88 -19.91 54.86
CA MET A 1 34.78 -20.88 54.90
C MET A 1 34.16 -20.94 53.50
N ALA A 2 34.48 -21.99 52.75
CA ALA A 2 34.08 -22.20 51.38
C ALA A 2 32.96 -23.23 51.35
N ALA A 3 31.79 -22.86 50.80
CA ALA A 3 30.66 -23.76 50.61
C ALA A 3 30.66 -24.29 49.17
N GLN A 4 31.04 -25.53 48.99
CA GLN A 4 30.94 -26.30 47.74
C GLN A 4 29.48 -26.65 47.47
N ARG A 5 28.94 -26.20 46.34
CA ARG A 5 27.64 -26.66 45.78
C ARG A 5 27.88 -27.87 44.88
N SER A 6 27.42 -29.01 45.28
CA SER A 6 27.41 -30.30 44.59
C SER A 6 26.39 -30.27 43.43
N LYS A 7 26.81 -30.70 42.24
CA LYS A 7 25.98 -30.90 41.03
C LYS A 7 25.20 -32.23 41.16
N PRO A 8 23.90 -32.30 40.81
CA PRO A 8 23.18 -33.58 40.77
C PRO A 8 23.55 -34.36 39.48
N ARG A 9 23.90 -35.62 39.69
CA ARG A 9 24.15 -36.62 38.64
C ARG A 9 22.84 -36.99 37.93
N SER A 10 22.72 -36.78 36.62
CA SER A 10 21.62 -37.26 35.80
C SER A 10 21.67 -38.77 35.64
N ARG A 11 20.68 -39.48 36.12
CA ARG A 11 20.50 -40.94 35.95
C ARG A 11 20.10 -41.21 34.49
N LYS A 12 21.01 -41.83 33.74
CA LYS A 12 20.83 -42.38 32.40
C LYS A 12 19.86 -43.55 32.46
N ARG A 13 18.57 -43.32 32.17
CA ARG A 13 17.51 -44.35 32.11
C ARG A 13 17.69 -45.18 30.86
N ARG A 14 18.23 -46.39 31.00
CA ARG A 14 18.39 -47.43 29.99
C ARG A 14 16.99 -47.83 29.53
N ARG A 15 16.58 -47.42 28.32
CA ARG A 15 15.33 -47.91 27.69
C ARG A 15 15.62 -49.28 27.10
N GLN A 16 14.92 -50.27 27.62
CA GLN A 16 14.83 -51.62 27.07
C GLN A 16 14.21 -51.56 25.66
N ALA A 17 14.85 -52.23 24.74
CA ALA A 17 14.37 -52.43 23.38
C ALA A 17 13.22 -53.44 23.41
N SER A 18 12.07 -53.08 22.89
CA SER A 18 10.97 -54.01 22.56
C SER A 18 11.12 -54.37 21.07
N PRO A 19 11.10 -55.67 20.72
CA PRO A 19 11.15 -56.09 19.34
C PRO A 19 9.72 -56.11 18.75
N GLY A 20 9.60 -55.61 17.50
CA GLY A 20 8.54 -56.02 16.62
C GLY A 20 7.29 -55.14 16.55
N ARG A 21 7.34 -54.09 15.77
CA ARG A 21 6.13 -53.57 15.12
C ARG A 21 6.44 -53.21 13.69
N ALA A 22 5.77 -53.88 12.76
CA ALA A 22 5.89 -53.75 11.32
C ALA A 22 5.87 -52.28 10.88
N ALA A 23 6.83 -51.92 9.99
CA ALA A 23 6.94 -50.62 9.39
C ALA A 23 5.77 -50.37 8.42
N GLY A 24 4.78 -49.62 8.90
CA GLY A 24 3.86 -48.93 7.98
C GLY A 24 4.57 -47.83 7.22
N PRO A 25 4.09 -47.38 6.05
CA PRO A 25 4.75 -46.35 5.25
C PRO A 25 4.91 -45.10 6.10
N SER A 26 6.16 -44.75 6.45
CA SER A 26 6.49 -43.58 7.23
C SER A 26 6.06 -42.34 6.45
N ALA A 27 4.95 -41.72 6.84
CA ALA A 27 4.65 -40.37 6.45
C ALA A 27 5.90 -39.50 6.74
N ARG A 28 6.61 -39.11 5.69
CA ARG A 28 7.78 -38.21 5.79
C ARG A 28 7.31 -36.99 6.58
N ARG A 29 7.70 -36.90 7.84
CA ARG A 29 7.53 -35.65 8.59
C ARG A 29 8.19 -34.55 7.77
N PRO A 30 7.46 -33.46 7.49
CA PRO A 30 8.05 -32.36 6.74
C PRO A 30 9.32 -31.92 7.49
N ASP A 31 10.39 -31.78 6.72
CA ASP A 31 11.72 -31.46 7.23
C ASP A 31 11.61 -30.10 7.97
N ARG A 32 11.80 -30.11 9.28
CA ARG A 32 11.72 -28.87 10.09
C ARG A 32 12.64 -27.79 9.55
N GLY A 33 13.79 -28.18 8.99
CA GLY A 33 14.72 -27.25 8.33
C GLY A 33 14.10 -26.54 7.11
N ALA A 34 13.29 -27.24 6.33
CA ALA A 34 12.59 -26.66 5.19
C ALA A 34 11.48 -25.71 5.62
N LEU A 35 10.74 -26.01 6.69
CA LEU A 35 9.72 -25.14 7.26
C LEU A 35 10.35 -23.87 7.86
N ASP A 36 11.43 -24.01 8.62
CA ASP A 36 12.16 -22.86 9.19
C ASP A 36 12.79 -21.98 8.11
N ALA A 37 13.32 -22.58 7.02
CA ALA A 37 13.81 -21.83 5.86
C ALA A 37 12.70 -21.09 5.14
N GLN A 38 11.53 -21.70 5.01
CA GLN A 38 10.36 -21.11 4.38
C GLN A 38 9.79 -19.94 5.22
N ASP A 39 9.77 -20.09 6.54
CA ASP A 39 9.33 -19.03 7.45
C ASP A 39 10.32 -17.87 7.53
N ARG A 40 11.63 -18.15 7.48
CA ARG A 40 12.68 -17.11 7.36
C ARG A 40 12.57 -16.38 6.03
N ALA A 41 12.38 -17.07 4.92
CA ALA A 41 12.16 -16.45 3.61
C ALA A 41 10.88 -15.62 3.56
N ARG A 42 9.80 -16.07 4.22
CA ARG A 42 8.55 -15.34 4.36
C ARG A 42 8.69 -14.07 5.22
N SER A 43 9.41 -14.17 6.34
CA SER A 43 9.66 -13.03 7.23
C SER A 43 10.65 -12.03 6.60
N GLN A 44 11.66 -12.48 5.86
CA GLN A 44 12.54 -11.61 5.08
C GLN A 44 11.76 -10.90 3.96
N ARG A 45 10.86 -11.58 3.25
CA ARG A 45 9.95 -10.96 2.27
C ARG A 45 9.01 -9.93 2.90
N ARG A 46 8.52 -10.16 4.13
CA ARG A 46 7.70 -9.19 4.87
C ARG A 46 8.51 -7.97 5.33
N ARG A 47 9.77 -8.15 5.69
CA ARG A 47 10.67 -7.06 6.12
C ARG A 47 11.24 -6.27 4.93
N ALA A 48 11.40 -6.90 3.75
CA ALA A 48 12.00 -6.26 2.58
C ALA A 48 11.07 -5.27 1.86
N THR A 49 9.79 -5.10 2.24
CA THR A 49 8.87 -4.22 1.56
C THR A 49 7.91 -3.46 2.48
N PRO A 50 8.38 -2.56 3.33
CA PRO A 50 7.45 -1.56 3.89
C PRO A 50 7.01 -0.54 2.84
N LEU A 51 7.84 -0.24 1.84
CA LEU A 51 7.62 0.83 0.84
C LEU A 51 8.26 0.40 -0.49
N GLY A 52 7.65 -0.46 -1.27
CA GLY A 52 8.07 -0.89 -2.60
C GLY A 52 9.46 -0.47 -3.07
N ALA A 53 10.32 -1.41 -3.44
CA ALA A 53 11.64 -1.08 -3.95
C ALA A 53 11.53 -0.20 -5.21
N TYR A 54 12.47 0.73 -5.44
CA TYR A 54 12.46 1.66 -6.57
C TYR A 54 12.29 0.96 -7.94
N GLY A 55 12.84 -0.25 -8.12
CA GLY A 55 12.68 -1.07 -9.34
C GLY A 55 11.30 -1.71 -9.53
N GLU A 56 10.39 -1.59 -8.55
CA GLU A 56 9.05 -2.16 -8.61
C GLU A 56 7.96 -1.13 -8.90
N ARG A 57 8.33 0.14 -9.10
CA ARG A 57 7.37 1.19 -9.43
C ARG A 57 6.71 0.87 -10.78
N PRO A 58 5.38 0.95 -10.88
CA PRO A 58 4.70 0.71 -12.16
C PRO A 58 5.17 1.71 -13.21
N SER A 59 5.40 1.21 -14.42
CA SER A 59 5.79 2.04 -15.57
C SER A 59 4.72 3.08 -15.91
N SER A 60 5.14 4.23 -16.42
CA SER A 60 4.23 5.26 -16.91
C SER A 60 3.40 4.73 -18.09
N PRO A 61 2.10 5.05 -18.19
CA PRO A 61 1.29 4.74 -19.36
C PRO A 61 1.78 5.45 -20.64
N PHE A 62 2.62 6.47 -20.48
CA PHE A 62 3.20 7.27 -21.57
C PHE A 62 4.54 6.72 -22.08
N GLY A 63 4.75 5.40 -22.04
CA GLY A 63 5.90 4.75 -22.67
C GLY A 63 7.28 5.07 -22.06
N GLY A 64 7.32 5.34 -20.76
CA GLY A 64 8.58 5.64 -20.05
C GLY A 64 8.92 7.13 -19.98
N VAL A 65 8.18 8.00 -20.68
CA VAL A 65 8.31 9.46 -20.54
C VAL A 65 7.66 9.89 -19.22
N PRO A 66 8.34 10.66 -18.37
CA PRO A 66 7.83 11.09 -17.07
C PRO A 66 6.89 12.31 -17.20
N VAL A 67 5.79 12.14 -17.99
CA VAL A 67 4.83 13.22 -18.29
C VAL A 67 4.22 13.81 -17.02
N SER A 68 3.90 12.96 -16.05
CA SER A 68 3.30 13.40 -14.77
C SER A 68 4.27 14.22 -13.94
N GLU A 69 5.54 13.81 -13.90
CA GLU A 69 6.61 14.54 -13.22
C GLU A 69 6.84 15.91 -13.86
N PHE A 70 6.82 15.98 -15.21
CA PHE A 70 6.88 17.25 -15.93
C PHE A 70 5.65 18.12 -15.69
N ALA A 71 4.46 17.54 -15.66
CA ALA A 71 3.23 18.29 -15.35
C ALA A 71 3.26 18.88 -13.93
N ILE A 72 3.72 18.11 -12.94
CA ILE A 72 3.88 18.59 -11.57
C ILE A 72 4.91 19.72 -11.51
N PHE A 73 6.05 19.55 -12.16
CA PHE A 73 7.12 20.55 -12.16
C PHE A 73 6.69 21.86 -12.84
N ALA A 74 6.12 21.77 -14.05
CA ALA A 74 5.58 22.93 -14.77
C ALA A 74 4.44 23.60 -14.01
N GLY A 75 3.56 22.78 -13.39
CA GLY A 75 2.49 23.26 -12.54
C GLY A 75 3.00 24.01 -11.31
N ALA A 76 4.06 23.51 -10.66
CA ALA A 76 4.67 24.18 -9.52
C ALA A 76 5.26 25.52 -9.89
N ILE A 77 5.94 25.62 -11.04
CA ILE A 77 6.45 26.91 -11.56
C ILE A 77 5.29 27.87 -11.83
N ALA A 78 4.25 27.40 -12.52
CA ALA A 78 3.08 28.21 -12.82
C ALA A 78 2.34 28.69 -11.57
N LEU A 79 2.28 27.86 -10.51
CA LEU A 79 1.75 28.25 -9.20
C LEU A 79 2.57 29.38 -8.56
N ILE A 80 3.89 29.26 -8.55
CA ILE A 80 4.77 30.31 -8.00
C ILE A 80 4.56 31.62 -8.74
N VAL A 81 4.56 31.58 -10.09
CA VAL A 81 4.32 32.76 -10.93
C VAL A 81 2.93 33.35 -10.65
N GLY A 82 1.90 32.51 -10.57
CA GLY A 82 0.53 32.92 -10.29
C GLY A 82 0.36 33.56 -8.91
N VAL A 83 1.05 33.04 -7.89
CA VAL A 83 1.06 33.63 -6.54
C VAL A 83 1.76 34.99 -6.56
N VAL A 84 2.91 35.12 -7.21
CA VAL A 84 3.65 36.39 -7.31
C VAL A 84 2.84 37.43 -8.08
N GLN A 85 2.07 37.02 -9.09
CA GLN A 85 1.18 37.89 -9.86
C GLN A 85 -0.17 38.17 -9.16
N HIS A 86 -0.36 37.70 -7.93
CA HIS A 86 -1.59 37.83 -7.14
C HIS A 86 -2.84 37.22 -7.83
N GLY A 87 -2.67 36.12 -8.59
CA GLY A 87 -3.72 35.40 -9.27
C GLY A 87 -3.53 35.26 -10.76
N GLY A 88 -4.63 35.13 -11.50
CA GLY A 88 -4.64 35.08 -12.95
C GLY A 88 -4.48 33.67 -13.56
N PRO A 89 -4.31 33.58 -14.90
CA PRO A 89 -4.30 32.31 -15.62
C PRO A 89 -3.18 31.36 -15.20
N ALA A 90 -2.03 31.91 -14.77
CA ALA A 90 -0.88 31.12 -14.32
C ALA A 90 -1.21 30.33 -13.04
N LEU A 91 -1.95 30.95 -12.10
CA LEU A 91 -2.37 30.25 -10.88
C LEU A 91 -3.32 29.09 -11.22
N ILE A 92 -4.33 29.34 -12.03
CA ILE A 92 -5.33 28.35 -12.44
C ILE A 92 -4.65 27.22 -13.21
N GLY A 93 -3.82 27.54 -14.21
CA GLY A 93 -3.07 26.56 -14.98
C GLY A 93 -2.13 25.73 -14.12
N GLY A 94 -1.44 26.35 -13.16
CA GLY A 94 -0.59 25.66 -12.19
C GLY A 94 -1.34 24.66 -11.33
N VAL A 95 -2.51 25.04 -10.81
CA VAL A 95 -3.39 24.12 -10.03
C VAL A 95 -3.81 22.93 -10.90
N ILE A 96 -4.26 23.17 -12.13
CA ILE A 96 -4.73 22.11 -13.03
C ILE A 96 -3.60 21.14 -13.36
N LEU A 97 -2.41 21.65 -13.74
CA LEU A 97 -1.25 20.82 -14.07
C LEU A 97 -0.77 19.98 -12.87
N CYS A 98 -0.67 20.58 -11.70
CA CYS A 98 -0.29 19.85 -10.49
C CYS A 98 -1.34 18.79 -10.13
N LEU A 99 -2.62 19.12 -10.18
CA LEU A 99 -3.70 18.19 -9.90
C LEU A 99 -3.69 17.00 -10.87
N PHE A 100 -3.50 17.27 -12.15
CA PHE A 100 -3.39 16.23 -13.19
C PHE A 100 -2.20 15.30 -12.90
N GLY A 101 -1.00 15.85 -12.72
CA GLY A 101 0.21 15.06 -12.50
C GLY A 101 0.15 14.24 -11.22
N VAL A 102 -0.31 14.84 -10.11
CA VAL A 102 -0.47 14.14 -8.83
C VAL A 102 -1.54 13.04 -8.92
N THR A 103 -2.67 13.31 -9.58
CA THR A 103 -3.74 12.32 -9.74
C THR A 103 -3.28 11.12 -10.56
N GLU A 104 -2.56 11.35 -11.67
CA GLU A 104 -2.03 10.27 -12.52
C GLU A 104 -1.08 9.39 -11.72
N VAL A 105 -0.08 9.96 -11.04
CA VAL A 105 0.90 9.21 -10.26
C VAL A 105 0.23 8.41 -9.13
N THR A 106 -0.66 9.04 -8.37
CA THR A 106 -1.34 8.39 -7.24
C THR A 106 -2.31 7.32 -7.70
N ALA A 107 -3.04 7.53 -8.80
CA ALA A 107 -3.92 6.54 -9.39
C ALA A 107 -3.11 5.32 -9.88
N ARG A 108 -2.03 5.55 -10.61
CA ARG A 108 -1.14 4.50 -11.10
C ARG A 108 -0.58 3.63 -9.97
N GLU A 109 -0.07 4.25 -8.92
CA GLU A 109 0.44 3.54 -7.74
C GLU A 109 -0.66 2.80 -6.99
N HIS A 110 -1.84 3.38 -6.88
CA HIS A 110 -2.98 2.78 -6.19
C HIS A 110 -3.51 1.54 -6.92
N PHE A 111 -3.81 1.67 -8.21
CA PHE A 111 -4.38 0.57 -9.01
C PHE A 111 -3.40 -0.54 -9.33
N SER A 112 -2.09 -0.27 -9.27
CA SER A 112 -1.05 -1.31 -9.36
C SER A 112 -0.84 -2.06 -8.04
N GLY A 113 -1.47 -1.66 -6.94
CA GLY A 113 -1.27 -2.24 -5.61
C GLY A 113 0.10 -1.92 -5.01
N TYR A 114 0.80 -0.87 -5.52
CA TYR A 114 2.10 -0.45 -5.02
C TYR A 114 1.97 0.34 -3.71
N ARG A 115 1.20 1.44 -3.72
CA ARG A 115 0.88 2.24 -2.54
C ARG A 115 -0.61 2.54 -2.47
N SER A 116 -1.15 2.66 -1.26
CA SER A 116 -2.55 3.01 -1.07
C SER A 116 -2.71 4.53 -0.95
N HIS A 117 -3.32 5.13 -1.95
CA HIS A 117 -3.70 6.54 -1.97
C HIS A 117 -5.21 6.73 -1.90
N THR A 118 -5.89 5.84 -1.15
CA THR A 118 -7.35 5.78 -1.06
C THR A 118 -7.98 7.12 -0.66
N VAL A 119 -7.43 7.77 0.37
CA VAL A 119 -7.97 9.04 0.91
C VAL A 119 -7.84 10.16 -0.12
N LEU A 120 -6.68 10.27 -0.75
CA LEU A 120 -6.40 11.32 -1.74
C LEU A 120 -7.28 11.15 -2.97
N LEU A 121 -7.36 9.94 -3.51
CA LEU A 121 -8.18 9.65 -4.69
C LEU A 121 -9.69 9.73 -4.39
N ALA A 122 -10.15 9.43 -3.17
CA ALA A 122 -11.54 9.59 -2.79
C ALA A 122 -11.90 11.08 -2.54
N GLY A 123 -10.93 11.89 -2.15
CA GLY A 123 -11.13 13.33 -1.95
C GLY A 123 -11.50 14.06 -3.25
N ILE A 124 -10.93 13.66 -4.39
CA ILE A 124 -11.21 14.31 -5.68
C ILE A 124 -12.71 14.29 -6.03
N PRO A 125 -13.38 13.12 -6.11
CA PRO A 125 -14.83 13.10 -6.41
C PRO A 125 -15.68 13.75 -5.31
N ALA A 126 -15.23 13.75 -4.06
CA ALA A 126 -15.94 14.43 -2.98
C ALA A 126 -15.93 15.97 -3.16
N VAL A 127 -14.77 16.55 -3.50
CA VAL A 127 -14.64 17.98 -3.81
C VAL A 127 -15.42 18.34 -5.07
N VAL A 128 -15.38 17.51 -6.12
CA VAL A 128 -16.18 17.71 -7.32
C VAL A 128 -17.68 17.69 -7.00
N ALA A 129 -18.13 16.76 -6.16
CA ALA A 129 -19.52 16.69 -5.74
C ALA A 129 -19.95 17.93 -4.96
N GLU A 130 -19.13 18.42 -4.04
CA GLU A 130 -19.35 19.68 -3.32
C GLU A 130 -19.51 20.85 -4.30
N PHE A 131 -18.57 20.98 -5.23
CA PHE A 131 -18.58 22.04 -6.23
C PHE A 131 -19.85 21.99 -7.10
N VAL A 132 -20.24 20.80 -7.58
CA VAL A 132 -21.48 20.61 -8.36
C VAL A 132 -22.71 21.00 -7.54
N ILE A 133 -22.81 20.57 -6.28
CA ILE A 133 -23.95 20.93 -5.41
C ILE A 133 -24.04 22.44 -5.23
N VAL A 134 -22.91 23.10 -4.94
CA VAL A 134 -22.89 24.57 -4.74
C VAL A 134 -23.27 25.32 -6.02
N LEU A 135 -22.85 24.84 -7.20
CA LEU A 135 -23.21 25.47 -8.49
C LEU A 135 -24.66 25.27 -8.88
N THR A 136 -25.25 24.11 -8.54
CA THR A 136 -26.62 23.77 -9.00
C THR A 136 -27.70 24.19 -8.01
N VAL A 137 -27.46 24.06 -6.74
CA VAL A 137 -28.44 24.31 -5.66
C VAL A 137 -28.17 25.65 -4.97
N GLY A 138 -26.95 26.19 -5.13
CA GLY A 138 -26.50 27.35 -4.39
C GLY A 138 -25.86 26.98 -3.02
N PRO A 139 -25.21 27.93 -2.36
CA PRO A 139 -24.63 27.70 -1.04
C PRO A 139 -25.79 27.57 -0.03
N PRO A 140 -25.90 26.44 0.70
CA PRO A 140 -26.97 26.27 1.68
C PRO A 140 -26.75 27.22 2.87
N ALA A 141 -27.89 27.67 3.45
CA ALA A 141 -27.87 28.52 4.63
C ALA A 141 -27.14 27.90 5.81
N ILE A 142 -27.18 26.56 5.91
CA ILE A 142 -26.45 25.76 6.90
C ILE A 142 -25.39 24.95 6.18
N ARG A 143 -24.12 25.41 6.18
CA ARG A 143 -22.98 24.75 5.52
C ARG A 143 -22.74 23.30 5.98
N VAL A 144 -23.11 22.96 7.22
CA VAL A 144 -23.01 21.59 7.75
C VAL A 144 -23.84 20.59 6.94
N LEU A 145 -24.93 21.02 6.32
CA LEU A 145 -25.78 20.15 5.49
C LEU A 145 -25.05 19.61 4.25
N LEU A 146 -24.06 20.34 3.75
CA LEU A 146 -23.20 19.88 2.64
C LEU A 146 -22.27 18.74 3.05
N LEU A 147 -21.91 18.64 4.31
CA LEU A 147 -21.01 17.59 4.78
C LEU A 147 -21.61 16.19 4.60
N VAL A 148 -22.92 16.03 4.68
CA VAL A 148 -23.59 14.73 4.57
C VAL A 148 -23.39 14.10 3.18
N PRO A 149 -23.81 14.76 2.06
CA PRO A 149 -23.62 14.18 0.73
C PRO A 149 -22.13 14.06 0.36
N VAL A 150 -21.29 15.04 0.73
CA VAL A 150 -19.84 15.00 0.47
C VAL A 150 -19.19 13.84 1.21
N ALA A 151 -19.52 13.64 2.49
CA ALA A 151 -19.01 12.51 3.28
C ALA A 151 -19.53 11.16 2.73
N ALA A 152 -20.76 11.08 2.24
CA ALA A 152 -21.29 9.88 1.61
C ALA A 152 -20.53 9.53 0.32
N VAL A 153 -20.29 10.51 -0.56
CA VAL A 153 -19.49 10.32 -1.78
C VAL A 153 -18.07 9.91 -1.43
N PHE A 154 -17.42 10.61 -0.49
CA PHE A 154 -16.09 10.27 -0.02
C PHE A 154 -16.00 8.84 0.53
N GLY A 155 -16.93 8.46 1.42
CA GLY A 155 -16.97 7.13 2.03
C GLY A 155 -17.20 6.02 1.01
N ALA A 156 -18.12 6.19 0.07
CA ALA A 156 -18.39 5.25 -1.01
C ALA A 156 -17.16 5.07 -1.91
N CYS A 157 -16.54 6.17 -2.34
CA CYS A 157 -15.31 6.15 -3.15
C CYS A 157 -14.14 5.52 -2.39
N ALA A 158 -13.95 5.89 -1.13
CA ALA A 158 -12.88 5.33 -0.30
C ALA A 158 -13.05 3.81 -0.10
N TRP A 159 -14.26 3.34 0.14
CA TRP A 159 -14.56 1.92 0.27
C TRP A 159 -14.30 1.16 -1.05
N PHE A 160 -14.75 1.70 -2.19
CA PHE A 160 -14.54 1.11 -3.50
C PHE A 160 -13.05 1.05 -3.85
N LEU A 161 -12.31 2.17 -3.70
CA LEU A 161 -10.88 2.26 -3.96
C LEU A 161 -10.08 1.31 -3.06
N ARG A 162 -10.41 1.24 -1.77
CA ARG A 162 -9.78 0.30 -0.85
C ARG A 162 -9.95 -1.15 -1.30
N ARG A 163 -11.14 -1.54 -1.74
CA ARG A 163 -11.39 -2.89 -2.27
C ARG A 163 -10.54 -3.16 -3.51
N ARG A 164 -10.51 -2.23 -4.46
CA ARG A 164 -9.70 -2.34 -5.68
C ARG A 164 -8.21 -2.46 -5.35
N PHE A 165 -7.72 -1.65 -4.43
CA PHE A 165 -6.34 -1.72 -3.98
C PHE A 165 -5.98 -3.08 -3.38
N LEU A 166 -6.82 -3.64 -2.51
CA LEU A 166 -6.57 -4.94 -1.88
C LEU A 166 -6.49 -6.06 -2.93
N VAL A 167 -7.39 -6.07 -3.92
CA VAL A 167 -7.37 -7.04 -5.02
C VAL A 167 -6.09 -6.89 -5.86
N ALA A 168 -5.73 -5.67 -6.25
CA ALA A 168 -4.52 -5.39 -7.02
C ALA A 168 -3.25 -5.79 -6.26
N ARG A 169 -3.21 -5.53 -4.94
CA ARG A 169 -2.11 -5.93 -4.08
C ARG A 169 -1.97 -7.44 -3.96
N GLN A 170 -3.07 -8.19 -3.83
CA GLN A 170 -3.05 -9.65 -3.81
C GLN A 170 -2.55 -10.22 -5.14
N ALA A 171 -3.05 -9.70 -6.27
CA ALA A 171 -2.62 -10.10 -7.60
C ALA A 171 -1.11 -9.83 -7.82
N ARG A 172 -0.60 -8.72 -7.30
CA ARG A 172 0.83 -8.39 -7.35
C ARG A 172 1.68 -9.37 -6.54
N LEU A 173 1.24 -9.71 -5.32
CA LEU A 173 1.95 -10.66 -4.45
C LEU A 173 1.93 -12.10 -4.99
N ALA A 174 0.92 -12.45 -5.79
CA ALA A 174 0.80 -13.76 -6.42
C ALA A 174 1.69 -13.92 -7.67
N ARG A 175 2.19 -12.82 -8.27
CA ARG A 175 3.07 -12.90 -9.43
C ARG A 175 4.44 -13.47 -9.03
N PRO A 176 4.95 -14.52 -9.71
CA PRO A 176 6.30 -15.00 -9.49
C PRO A 176 7.29 -13.91 -9.86
N LEU A 177 8.33 -13.73 -9.05
CA LEU A 177 9.44 -12.83 -9.38
C LEU A 177 10.05 -13.30 -10.69
N LYS A 178 9.99 -12.49 -11.74
CA LYS A 178 10.79 -12.69 -12.94
C LYS A 178 12.26 -12.63 -12.49
N ARG A 179 12.92 -13.79 -12.55
CA ARG A 179 14.38 -13.89 -12.40
C ARG A 179 15.06 -13.36 -13.66
#